data_9f0b74c1df8295a862dde10ea4760d65
#
_entry.id   9f0b74c1df8295a862dde10ea4760d65
#
_cell.length_a   1.000
_cell.length_b   1.000
_cell.length_c   1.000
_cell.angle_alpha   90.00
_cell.angle_beta   90.00
_cell.angle_gamma   90.00
#
_symmetry.space_group_name_H-M   'P 1'
#
loop_
_entity.id
_entity.type
_entity.pdbx_description
1 polymer ?
#
loop_
_entity_poly.entity_id
_entity_poly.type
_entity_poly.pdbx_seq_one_letter_code
_entity_poly.pdbx_strand_id
1 'polypeptide(L)'
;MDWVPIAAKASPELVRQQNNVLVLSALRRHGRLAHTEIAELVGLSSATVSAITADLERAAVIKRIESLPAMGRGRPRILFSQQHVFGYLALVVISSDSLQYSLVDYAGTLLDRFTTARAPVTPDRFLADLKGGLQRLRARSSISEERLLFVSVSSKGIVDPERPVLLWSPVFGAQPVDFSRAAAPGTRIALNNETLLVASALLDKEDKRLAGVGARGPAGQTRLAALSLGHSIGLGIARSATAGQAEVSAPNFSHMLHAPDGALCRCGARGCIEAYAGFYAILREAFGVPADKPPANFVPLPEVEKIASQARRGGRQAIRAFRQAGLALGNGLSRVISLHGSMPIFVAGAGAQFWDLLQGGLMEGLESSHAVRLGGLPEITVVPEEAALVIDGHLAFAFGAIDQDVAAQSSAGGRKPSARSV
;
A
#
# COMPACT_ATOMS: atom_id res chain seq x y z
N MET A 1 -13.39 15.54 34.92
CA MET A 1 -12.22 16.43 34.71
C MET A 1 -11.83 16.28 33.25
N ASP A 2 -12.35 17.19 32.45
CA ASP A 2 -12.12 17.16 30.99
C ASP A 2 -10.72 17.71 30.69
N TRP A 3 -9.85 16.81 30.29
CA TRP A 3 -8.52 17.17 29.82
C TRP A 3 -8.64 17.68 28.38
N VAL A 4 -8.71 18.99 28.20
CA VAL A 4 -8.65 19.63 26.90
C VAL A 4 -7.17 19.68 26.50
N PRO A 5 -6.71 18.98 25.46
CA PRO A 5 -5.34 19.13 24.98
C PRO A 5 -5.17 20.57 24.49
N ILE A 6 -4.20 21.29 25.06
CA ILE A 6 -3.77 22.59 24.57
C ILE A 6 -3.21 22.33 23.15
N ALA A 7 -3.95 22.70 22.11
CA ALA A 7 -3.47 22.67 20.75
C ALA A 7 -2.24 23.59 20.68
N ALA A 8 -1.05 23.00 20.56
CA ALA A 8 0.17 23.76 20.32
C ALA A 8 -0.06 24.59 19.06
N LYS A 9 0.09 25.92 19.15
CA LYS A 9 -0.01 26.82 17.99
C LYS A 9 1.00 26.33 16.96
N ALA A 10 0.49 25.86 15.82
CA ALA A 10 1.35 25.45 14.70
C ALA A 10 2.26 26.63 14.33
N SER A 11 3.56 26.41 14.23
CA SER A 11 4.49 27.46 13.80
C SER A 11 4.10 27.91 12.37
N PRO A 12 4.31 29.19 12.02
CA PRO A 12 4.05 29.68 10.64
C PRO A 12 4.78 28.81 9.59
N GLU A 13 5.92 28.27 9.93
CA GLU A 13 6.71 27.37 9.09
C GLU A 13 6.02 26.04 8.86
N LEU A 14 5.48 25.42 9.90
CA LEU A 14 4.72 24.17 9.79
C LEU A 14 3.46 24.38 8.94
N VAL A 15 2.74 25.49 9.12
CA VAL A 15 1.59 25.83 8.29
C VAL A 15 2.00 25.98 6.81
N ARG A 16 3.13 26.65 6.54
CA ARG A 16 3.65 26.79 5.17
C ARG A 16 4.02 25.45 4.55
N GLN A 17 4.67 24.58 5.29
CA GLN A 17 5.00 23.21 4.84
C GLN A 17 3.72 22.42 4.50
N GLN A 18 2.73 22.45 5.38
CA GLN A 18 1.44 21.80 5.13
C GLN A 18 0.75 22.35 3.88
N ASN A 19 0.74 23.67 3.69
CA ASN A 19 0.17 24.29 2.50
C ASN A 19 0.90 23.89 1.20
N ASN A 20 2.24 23.78 1.23
CA ASN A 20 3.04 23.28 0.11
C ASN A 20 2.65 21.84 -0.26
N VAL A 21 2.52 20.96 0.75
CA VAL A 21 2.08 19.58 0.55
C VAL A 21 0.68 19.51 -0.05
N LEU A 22 -0.26 20.35 0.41
CA LEU A 22 -1.62 20.43 -0.14
C LEU A 22 -1.60 20.82 -1.63
N VAL A 23 -0.82 21.83 -2.01
CA VAL A 23 -0.69 22.27 -3.41
C VAL A 23 -0.07 21.17 -4.28
N LEU A 24 1.01 20.52 -3.82
CA LEU A 24 1.64 19.40 -4.53
C LEU A 24 0.68 18.21 -4.69
N SER A 25 -0.06 17.88 -3.64
CA SER A 25 -1.07 16.82 -3.66
C SER A 25 -2.21 17.12 -4.64
N ALA A 26 -2.71 18.37 -4.69
CA ALA A 26 -3.73 18.79 -5.65
C ALA A 26 -3.23 18.66 -7.10
N LEU A 27 -2.01 19.14 -7.39
CA LEU A 27 -1.39 18.99 -8.71
C LEU A 27 -1.18 17.52 -9.09
N ARG A 28 -0.79 16.66 -8.14
CA ARG A 28 -0.62 15.23 -8.38
C ARG A 28 -1.93 14.52 -8.68
N ARG A 29 -2.99 14.91 -7.97
CA ARG A 29 -4.32 14.28 -8.11
C ARG A 29 -5.04 14.71 -9.40
N HIS A 30 -4.88 15.96 -9.81
CA HIS A 30 -5.63 16.56 -10.92
C HIS A 30 -4.79 16.87 -12.16
N GLY A 31 -3.46 16.71 -12.07
CA GLY A 31 -2.54 16.95 -13.17
C GLY A 31 -2.24 18.43 -13.39
N ARG A 32 -2.93 19.07 -14.35
CA ARG A 32 -2.68 20.47 -14.72
C ARG A 32 -3.76 21.36 -14.12
N LEU A 33 -3.37 22.33 -13.28
CA LEU A 33 -4.29 23.24 -12.59
C LEU A 33 -3.85 24.70 -12.73
N ALA A 34 -4.79 25.63 -12.83
CA ALA A 34 -4.54 27.06 -12.68
C ALA A 34 -4.53 27.46 -11.20
N HIS A 35 -3.97 28.65 -10.88
CA HIS A 35 -3.95 29.20 -9.53
C HIS A 35 -5.33 29.18 -8.84
N THR A 36 -6.37 29.58 -9.58
CA THR A 36 -7.75 29.65 -9.05
C THR A 36 -8.29 28.25 -8.70
N GLU A 37 -8.03 27.26 -9.55
CA GLU A 37 -8.44 25.87 -9.31
C GLU A 37 -7.69 25.27 -8.12
N ILE A 38 -6.37 25.52 -8.01
CA ILE A 38 -5.60 25.10 -6.85
C ILE A 38 -6.18 25.74 -5.58
N ALA A 39 -6.43 27.07 -5.58
CA ALA A 39 -6.95 27.79 -4.43
C ALA A 39 -8.30 27.22 -3.95
N GLU A 40 -9.19 26.92 -4.88
CA GLU A 40 -10.50 26.33 -4.60
C GLU A 40 -10.37 24.91 -4.02
N LEU A 41 -9.53 24.04 -4.64
CA LEU A 41 -9.34 22.67 -4.22
C LEU A 41 -8.70 22.54 -2.82
N VAL A 42 -7.76 23.45 -2.48
CA VAL A 42 -7.02 23.34 -1.21
C VAL A 42 -7.54 24.30 -0.13
N GLY A 43 -8.51 25.17 -0.44
CA GLY A 43 -9.09 26.13 0.50
C GLY A 43 -8.12 27.23 0.94
N LEU A 44 -7.16 27.62 0.09
CA LEU A 44 -6.17 28.68 0.36
C LEU A 44 -6.48 29.94 -0.42
N SER A 45 -5.99 31.09 0.05
CA SER A 45 -6.09 32.34 -0.69
C SER A 45 -5.27 32.31 -2.00
N SER A 46 -5.72 33.00 -3.04
CA SER A 46 -4.98 33.10 -4.31
C SER A 46 -3.58 33.69 -4.14
N ALA A 47 -3.39 34.61 -3.18
CA ALA A 47 -2.07 35.15 -2.85
C ALA A 47 -1.14 34.10 -2.27
N THR A 48 -1.65 33.26 -1.37
CA THR A 48 -0.90 32.13 -0.77
C THR A 48 -0.50 31.12 -1.84
N VAL A 49 -1.44 30.71 -2.70
CA VAL A 49 -1.18 29.77 -3.80
C VAL A 49 -0.16 30.35 -4.78
N SER A 50 -0.25 31.65 -5.12
CA SER A 50 0.71 32.31 -6.00
C SER A 50 2.14 32.30 -5.43
N ALA A 51 2.29 32.56 -4.14
CA ALA A 51 3.59 32.51 -3.47
C ALA A 51 4.16 31.08 -3.48
N ILE A 52 3.33 30.07 -3.13
CA ILE A 52 3.74 28.66 -3.09
C ILE A 52 4.16 28.17 -4.49
N THR A 53 3.35 28.43 -5.51
CA THR A 53 3.67 28.00 -6.88
C THR A 53 4.92 28.66 -7.43
N ALA A 54 5.17 29.94 -7.08
CA ALA A 54 6.40 30.64 -7.46
C ALA A 54 7.65 30.00 -6.80
N ASP A 55 7.54 29.60 -5.53
CA ASP A 55 8.64 28.91 -4.82
C ASP A 55 8.91 27.52 -5.40
N LEU A 56 7.85 26.74 -5.65
CA LEU A 56 7.97 25.40 -6.23
C LEU A 56 8.48 25.42 -7.69
N GLU A 57 8.07 26.45 -8.48
CA GLU A 57 8.59 26.66 -9.83
C GLU A 57 10.10 27.02 -9.81
N ARG A 58 10.51 27.90 -8.90
CA ARG A 58 11.93 28.26 -8.70
C ARG A 58 12.77 27.06 -8.26
N ALA A 59 12.21 26.16 -7.46
CA ALA A 59 12.84 24.89 -7.07
C ALA A 59 12.79 23.82 -8.17
N ALA A 60 12.21 24.12 -9.34
CA ALA A 60 12.00 23.20 -10.45
C ALA A 60 11.18 21.94 -10.11
N VAL A 61 10.36 21.98 -9.07
CA VAL A 61 9.45 20.91 -8.65
C VAL A 61 8.22 20.85 -9.55
N ILE A 62 7.72 22.04 -9.91
CA ILE A 62 6.63 22.21 -10.85
C ILE A 62 7.06 23.06 -12.04
N LYS A 63 6.32 22.97 -13.11
CA LYS A 63 6.52 23.77 -14.31
C LYS A 63 5.25 24.52 -14.70
N ARG A 64 5.42 25.69 -15.27
CA ARG A 64 4.39 26.49 -15.90
C ARG A 64 4.11 25.96 -17.30
N ILE A 65 2.86 25.87 -17.66
CA ILE A 65 2.38 25.49 -18.99
C ILE A 65 1.47 26.61 -19.48
N GLU A 66 1.82 27.22 -20.59
CA GLU A 66 0.92 28.17 -21.28
C GLU A 66 -0.11 27.37 -22.07
N SER A 67 -1.39 27.54 -21.77
CA SER A 67 -2.44 26.95 -22.61
C SER A 67 -2.57 27.79 -23.86
N LEU A 68 -2.59 27.15 -25.03
CA LEU A 68 -2.98 27.82 -26.27
C LEU A 68 -4.37 28.46 -26.08
N PRO A 69 -4.59 29.69 -26.55
CA PRO A 69 -5.87 30.33 -26.40
C PRO A 69 -6.93 29.44 -27.06
N ALA A 70 -7.98 29.08 -26.31
CA ALA A 70 -9.20 28.57 -26.88
C ALA A 70 -9.69 29.68 -27.83
N MET A 71 -10.24 29.31 -29.01
CA MET A 71 -10.72 30.26 -30.03
C MET A 71 -11.69 31.32 -29.44
N GLY A 72 -11.14 32.37 -28.84
CA GLY A 72 -11.88 33.40 -28.14
C GLY A 72 -10.95 34.45 -27.51
N ARG A 73 -11.36 35.72 -27.47
CA ARG A 73 -10.66 36.85 -26.84
C ARG A 73 -10.48 36.57 -25.33
N GLY A 74 -9.24 36.34 -24.87
CA GLY A 74 -8.88 36.20 -23.45
C GLY A 74 -7.38 36.02 -23.26
N ARG A 75 -6.86 36.45 -22.08
CA ARG A 75 -5.46 36.25 -21.72
C ARG A 75 -5.17 34.72 -21.61
N PRO A 76 -4.05 34.21 -22.17
CA PRO A 76 -3.68 32.83 -22.03
C PRO A 76 -3.72 32.37 -20.57
N ARG A 77 -4.32 31.21 -20.30
CA ARG A 77 -4.44 30.64 -18.95
C ARG A 77 -3.14 29.97 -18.59
N ILE A 78 -2.56 30.34 -17.48
CA ILE A 78 -1.36 29.73 -16.96
C ILE A 78 -1.78 28.52 -16.12
N LEU A 79 -1.25 27.34 -16.46
CA LEU A 79 -1.43 26.08 -15.72
C LEU A 79 -0.11 25.65 -15.11
N PHE A 80 -0.17 24.93 -14.01
CA PHE A 80 0.97 24.31 -13.34
C PHE A 80 0.83 22.80 -13.37
N SER A 81 1.95 22.10 -13.49
CA SER A 81 2.05 20.63 -13.34
C SER A 81 3.38 20.24 -12.72
N GLN A 82 3.49 19.00 -12.23
CA GLN A 82 4.75 18.47 -11.77
C GLN A 82 5.80 18.48 -12.90
N GLN A 83 7.06 18.68 -12.50
CA GLN A 83 8.20 18.56 -13.42
C GLN A 83 8.65 17.10 -13.45
N HIS A 84 8.36 16.38 -14.53
CA HIS A 84 8.69 14.96 -14.69
C HIS A 84 10.14 14.62 -14.35
N VAL A 85 11.07 15.45 -14.87
CA VAL A 85 12.50 15.27 -14.69
C VAL A 85 13.05 15.82 -13.37
N PHE A 86 12.22 16.25 -12.43
CA PHE A 86 12.67 16.67 -11.10
C PHE A 86 13.41 15.56 -10.37
N GLY A 87 12.92 14.33 -10.49
CA GLY A 87 13.55 13.14 -9.94
C GLY A 87 12.80 11.87 -10.30
N TYR A 88 13.28 10.75 -9.77
CA TYR A 88 12.75 9.43 -10.07
C TYR A 88 12.56 8.60 -8.80
N LEU A 89 11.67 7.63 -8.86
CA LEU A 89 11.37 6.70 -7.80
C LEU A 89 11.59 5.27 -8.29
N ALA A 90 12.22 4.44 -7.48
CA ALA A 90 12.25 3.00 -7.71
C ALA A 90 11.24 2.32 -6.78
N LEU A 91 10.38 1.50 -7.34
CA LEU A 91 9.44 0.67 -6.61
C LEU A 91 9.90 -0.77 -6.72
N VAL A 92 9.98 -1.49 -5.60
CA VAL A 92 10.39 -2.89 -5.55
C VAL A 92 9.35 -3.70 -4.81
N VAL A 93 8.74 -4.66 -5.49
CA VAL A 93 7.78 -5.60 -4.90
C VAL A 93 8.47 -6.94 -4.71
N ILE A 94 8.54 -7.42 -3.46
CA ILE A 94 9.15 -8.70 -3.09
C ILE A 94 8.05 -9.75 -2.95
N SER A 95 7.97 -10.65 -3.93
CA SER A 95 7.06 -11.80 -3.92
C SER A 95 7.76 -13.08 -3.44
N SER A 96 7.00 -14.17 -3.32
CA SER A 96 7.54 -15.45 -2.85
C SER A 96 8.62 -16.02 -3.79
N ASP A 97 8.53 -15.74 -5.09
CA ASP A 97 9.35 -16.31 -6.17
C ASP A 97 10.07 -15.27 -7.03
N SER A 98 9.77 -13.99 -6.83
CA SER A 98 10.25 -12.94 -7.73
C SER A 98 10.45 -11.59 -7.04
N LEU A 99 11.21 -10.72 -7.72
CA LEU A 99 11.41 -9.31 -7.41
C LEU A 99 11.00 -8.50 -8.64
N GLN A 100 10.00 -7.66 -8.50
CA GLN A 100 9.61 -6.73 -9.55
C GLN A 100 10.20 -5.35 -9.25
N TYR A 101 10.93 -4.79 -10.21
CA TYR A 101 11.48 -3.45 -10.17
C TYR A 101 10.72 -2.56 -11.13
N SER A 102 10.31 -1.38 -10.68
CA SER A 102 9.66 -0.37 -11.53
C SER A 102 10.30 0.99 -11.29
N LEU A 103 10.56 1.72 -12.37
CA LEU A 103 11.05 3.09 -12.33
C LEU A 103 9.93 4.04 -12.73
N VAL A 104 9.73 5.07 -11.93
CA VAL A 104 8.65 6.04 -12.11
C VAL A 104 9.25 7.45 -12.04
N ASP A 105 8.78 8.37 -12.87
CA ASP A 105 9.15 9.78 -12.80
C ASP A 105 8.40 10.52 -11.68
N TYR A 106 8.77 11.78 -11.42
CA TYR A 106 8.16 12.58 -10.36
C TYR A 106 6.67 12.90 -10.59
N ALA A 107 6.17 12.77 -11.81
CA ALA A 107 4.74 12.91 -12.12
C ALA A 107 3.94 11.60 -12.02
N GLY A 108 4.59 10.48 -11.70
CA GLY A 108 3.93 9.17 -11.56
C GLY A 108 3.92 8.34 -12.84
N THR A 109 4.64 8.73 -13.89
CA THR A 109 4.70 7.96 -15.14
C THR A 109 5.66 6.80 -15.01
N LEU A 110 5.20 5.59 -15.31
CA LEU A 110 6.05 4.40 -15.37
C LEU A 110 6.98 4.50 -16.58
N LEU A 111 8.31 4.45 -16.34
CA LEU A 111 9.32 4.57 -17.36
C LEU A 111 9.92 3.21 -17.75
N ASP A 112 10.18 2.34 -16.78
CA ASP A 112 10.74 1.01 -16.99
C ASP A 112 10.23 0.03 -15.94
N ARG A 113 10.16 -1.23 -16.32
CA ARG A 113 9.82 -2.33 -15.42
C ARG A 113 10.50 -3.61 -15.86
N PHE A 114 10.99 -4.37 -14.90
CA PHE A 114 11.43 -5.76 -15.12
C PHE A 114 11.23 -6.60 -13.87
N THR A 115 11.24 -7.91 -14.06
CA THR A 115 11.15 -8.88 -12.97
C THR A 115 12.35 -9.82 -13.02
N THR A 116 12.84 -10.18 -11.84
CA THR A 116 13.87 -11.21 -11.68
C THR A 116 13.32 -12.33 -10.82
N ALA A 117 13.67 -13.57 -11.14
CA ALA A 117 13.38 -14.70 -10.27
C ALA A 117 14.16 -14.55 -8.96
N ARG A 118 13.52 -14.92 -7.85
CA ARG A 118 14.14 -14.92 -6.54
C ARG A 118 14.56 -16.34 -6.16
N ALA A 119 15.86 -16.55 -5.96
CA ALA A 119 16.37 -17.76 -5.35
C ALA A 119 16.33 -17.68 -3.83
N PRO A 120 16.23 -18.81 -3.10
CA PRO A 120 16.48 -18.87 -1.67
C PRO A 120 17.95 -18.50 -1.41
N VAL A 121 18.19 -17.40 -0.73
CA VAL A 121 19.53 -16.88 -0.43
C VAL A 121 19.56 -16.27 0.97
N THR A 122 20.74 -16.06 1.51
CA THR A 122 20.93 -15.34 2.78
C THR A 122 20.51 -13.87 2.66
N PRO A 123 20.13 -13.20 3.76
CA PRO A 123 19.80 -11.77 3.75
C PRO A 123 20.87 -10.89 3.09
N ASP A 124 22.15 -11.14 3.35
CA ASP A 124 23.24 -10.33 2.76
C ASP A 124 23.33 -10.50 1.24
N ARG A 125 23.21 -11.73 0.75
CA ARG A 125 23.18 -12.00 -0.69
C ARG A 125 21.98 -11.37 -1.33
N PHE A 126 20.81 -11.45 -0.69
CA PHE A 126 19.57 -10.83 -1.16
C PHE A 126 19.70 -9.30 -1.30
N LEU A 127 20.30 -8.63 -0.29
CA LEU A 127 20.54 -7.18 -0.34
C LEU A 127 21.51 -6.80 -1.45
N ALA A 128 22.53 -7.62 -1.71
CA ALA A 128 23.44 -7.42 -2.82
C ALA A 128 22.73 -7.54 -4.19
N ASP A 129 21.88 -8.57 -4.35
CA ASP A 129 21.08 -8.78 -5.56
C ASP A 129 20.05 -7.64 -5.76
N LEU A 130 19.41 -7.17 -4.67
CA LEU A 130 18.52 -6.01 -4.68
C LEU A 130 19.24 -4.75 -5.16
N LYS A 131 20.43 -4.47 -4.61
CA LYS A 131 21.27 -3.32 -5.02
C LYS A 131 21.65 -3.42 -6.49
N GLY A 132 22.05 -4.60 -6.96
CA GLY A 132 22.33 -4.87 -8.38
C GLY A 132 21.11 -4.63 -9.27
N GLY A 133 19.93 -5.02 -8.82
CA GLY A 133 18.66 -4.76 -9.51
C GLY A 133 18.34 -3.26 -9.64
N LEU A 134 18.54 -2.49 -8.57
CA LEU A 134 18.38 -1.02 -8.59
C LEU A 134 19.39 -0.34 -9.53
N GLN A 135 20.64 -0.79 -9.53
CA GLN A 135 21.66 -0.29 -10.46
C GLN A 135 21.27 -0.59 -11.92
N ARG A 136 20.81 -1.81 -12.20
CA ARG A 136 20.33 -2.20 -13.52
C ARG A 136 19.13 -1.35 -13.96
N LEU A 137 18.19 -1.08 -13.07
CA LEU A 137 17.00 -0.25 -13.36
C LEU A 137 17.41 1.16 -13.80
N ARG A 138 18.35 1.79 -13.08
CA ARG A 138 18.89 3.11 -13.44
C ARG A 138 19.66 3.10 -14.76
N ALA A 139 20.52 2.11 -14.95
CA ALA A 139 21.33 1.97 -16.16
C ALA A 139 20.48 1.83 -17.42
N ARG A 140 19.42 1.03 -17.38
CA ARG A 140 18.47 0.84 -18.50
C ARG A 140 17.77 2.14 -18.92
N SER A 141 17.55 3.05 -17.97
CA SER A 141 16.86 4.33 -18.19
C SER A 141 17.82 5.52 -18.24
N SER A 142 19.14 5.30 -18.23
CA SER A 142 20.19 6.33 -18.26
C SER A 142 20.03 7.39 -17.15
N ILE A 143 19.63 6.96 -15.94
CA ILE A 143 19.38 7.85 -14.80
C ILE A 143 20.59 7.80 -13.85
N SER A 144 21.12 8.98 -13.51
CA SER A 144 22.19 9.11 -12.53
C SER A 144 21.69 8.84 -11.11
N GLU A 145 22.59 8.50 -10.20
CA GLU A 145 22.26 8.10 -8.83
C GLU A 145 21.59 9.24 -8.05
N GLU A 146 22.07 10.46 -8.23
CA GLU A 146 21.57 11.65 -7.52
C GLU A 146 20.13 12.02 -7.92
N ARG A 147 19.65 11.48 -9.04
CA ARG A 147 18.29 11.70 -9.53
C ARG A 147 17.29 10.69 -8.97
N LEU A 148 17.76 9.62 -8.35
CA LEU A 148 16.89 8.66 -7.66
C LEU A 148 16.57 9.18 -6.25
N LEU A 149 15.39 9.78 -6.09
CA LEU A 149 14.98 10.43 -4.84
C LEU A 149 14.59 9.43 -3.77
N PHE A 150 13.94 8.34 -4.19
CA PHE A 150 13.28 7.42 -3.26
C PHE A 150 13.26 5.98 -3.79
N VAL A 151 13.49 5.03 -2.89
CA VAL A 151 13.27 3.60 -3.13
C VAL A 151 12.16 3.13 -2.20
N SER A 152 11.02 2.73 -2.75
CA SER A 152 9.91 2.16 -2.01
C SER A 152 9.89 0.65 -2.20
N VAL A 153 10.09 -0.09 -1.12
CA VAL A 153 10.10 -1.56 -1.12
C VAL A 153 8.85 -2.07 -0.44
N SER A 154 8.24 -3.13 -0.95
CA SER A 154 7.17 -3.85 -0.25
C SER A 154 7.47 -5.32 -0.12
N SER A 155 7.02 -5.90 0.98
CA SER A 155 7.09 -7.34 1.26
C SER A 155 5.90 -7.78 2.09
N LYS A 156 5.53 -9.06 1.99
CA LYS A 156 4.66 -9.70 2.98
C LYS A 156 5.48 -10.04 4.20
N GLY A 157 4.94 -9.79 5.39
CA GLY A 157 5.62 -10.06 6.65
C GLY A 157 5.46 -8.94 7.67
N ILE A 158 6.28 -8.98 8.71
CA ILE A 158 6.29 -8.00 9.80
C ILE A 158 7.41 -7.01 9.55
N VAL A 159 7.05 -5.74 9.35
CA VAL A 159 7.97 -4.63 9.12
C VAL A 159 8.11 -3.82 10.39
N ASP A 160 9.32 -3.37 10.69
CA ASP A 160 9.59 -2.42 11.77
C ASP A 160 8.91 -1.07 11.44
N PRO A 161 8.14 -0.46 12.37
CA PRO A 161 7.38 0.75 12.07
C PRO A 161 8.24 2.01 11.87
N GLU A 162 9.48 2.02 12.37
CA GLU A 162 10.36 3.19 12.36
C GLU A 162 11.53 3.05 11.38
N ARG A 163 11.92 1.83 11.05
CA ARG A 163 13.09 1.53 10.22
C ARG A 163 12.73 0.64 9.04
N PRO A 164 13.45 0.70 7.93
CA PRO A 164 13.21 -0.17 6.78
C PRO A 164 13.78 -1.59 7.05
N VAL A 165 13.31 -2.23 8.12
CA VAL A 165 13.72 -3.56 8.56
C VAL A 165 12.56 -4.53 8.48
N LEU A 166 12.74 -5.63 7.76
CA LEU A 166 11.82 -6.75 7.74
C LEU A 166 12.18 -7.67 8.90
N LEU A 167 11.33 -7.70 9.92
CA LEU A 167 11.57 -8.47 11.16
C LEU A 167 11.28 -9.96 10.98
N TRP A 168 10.27 -10.27 10.18
CA TRP A 168 9.87 -11.63 9.83
C TRP A 168 9.17 -11.62 8.47
N SER A 169 9.39 -12.65 7.68
CA SER A 169 8.61 -12.87 6.46
C SER A 169 8.55 -14.35 6.09
N PRO A 170 7.58 -14.77 5.26
CA PRO A 170 7.57 -16.13 4.72
C PRO A 170 8.82 -16.48 3.88
N VAL A 171 9.58 -15.47 3.48
CA VAL A 171 10.77 -15.58 2.63
C VAL A 171 12.04 -15.84 3.44
N PHE A 172 12.22 -15.11 4.55
CA PHE A 172 13.45 -15.13 5.36
C PHE A 172 13.23 -15.75 6.75
N GLY A 173 11.98 -16.16 7.08
CA GLY A 173 11.65 -16.60 8.41
C GLY A 173 11.91 -15.51 9.45
N ALA A 174 12.51 -15.87 10.57
CA ALA A 174 12.85 -14.96 11.66
C ALA A 174 14.24 -14.28 11.48
N GLN A 175 14.81 -14.27 10.28
CA GLN A 175 16.06 -13.57 10.00
C GLN A 175 15.74 -12.11 9.59
N PRO A 176 16.09 -11.11 10.41
CA PRO A 176 15.84 -9.71 10.08
C PRO A 176 16.65 -9.27 8.85
N VAL A 177 16.05 -8.44 7.99
CA VAL A 177 16.70 -7.87 6.82
C VAL A 177 16.60 -6.35 6.87
N ASP A 178 17.73 -5.67 7.00
CA ASP A 178 17.82 -4.21 7.01
C ASP A 178 18.05 -3.66 5.60
N PHE A 179 17.00 -3.10 5.02
CA PHE A 179 17.01 -2.56 3.67
C PHE A 179 17.78 -1.24 3.54
N SER A 180 18.06 -0.53 4.62
CA SER A 180 18.88 0.69 4.57
C SER A 180 20.25 0.41 3.92
N ARG A 181 20.76 -0.81 4.06
CA ARG A 181 22.03 -1.28 3.49
C ARG A 181 22.01 -1.41 1.94
N ALA A 182 20.83 -1.42 1.32
CA ALA A 182 20.69 -1.47 -0.14
C ALA A 182 20.59 -0.08 -0.79
N ALA A 183 20.34 0.97 0.00
CA ALA A 183 20.24 2.34 -0.48
C ALA A 183 21.62 2.90 -0.83
N ALA A 184 21.69 3.72 -1.88
CA ALA A 184 22.87 4.54 -2.16
C ALA A 184 22.93 5.72 -1.18
N PRO A 185 24.12 6.29 -0.92
CA PRO A 185 24.25 7.48 -0.09
C PRO A 185 23.34 8.62 -0.61
N GLY A 186 22.52 9.18 0.28
CA GLY A 186 21.57 10.25 -0.07
C GLY A 186 20.25 9.82 -0.67
N THR A 187 20.06 8.54 -1.01
CA THR A 187 18.78 8.00 -1.48
C THR A 187 17.98 7.50 -0.27
N ARG A 188 16.76 8.00 -0.11
CA ARG A 188 15.85 7.51 0.94
C ARG A 188 15.27 6.17 0.53
N ILE A 189 15.26 5.21 1.45
CA ILE A 189 14.61 3.91 1.27
C ILE A 189 13.55 3.69 2.35
N ALA A 190 12.41 3.16 1.95
CA ALA A 190 11.37 2.73 2.88
C ALA A 190 10.90 1.31 2.56
N LEU A 191 10.53 0.59 3.60
CA LEU A 191 9.94 -0.74 3.50
C LEU A 191 8.53 -0.71 4.07
N ASN A 192 7.58 -1.25 3.32
CA ASN A 192 6.18 -1.32 3.71
C ASN A 192 5.67 -2.76 3.67
N ASN A 193 4.71 -3.07 4.51
CA ASN A 193 3.90 -4.27 4.32
C ASN A 193 3.00 -4.08 3.07
N GLU A 194 2.91 -5.11 2.22
CA GLU A 194 2.17 -5.04 0.96
C GLU A 194 0.68 -4.72 1.17
N THR A 195 0.04 -5.31 2.20
CA THR A 195 -1.38 -5.05 2.49
C THR A 195 -1.66 -3.64 3.02
N LEU A 196 -0.67 -3.01 3.67
CA LEU A 196 -0.76 -1.59 4.03
C LEU A 196 -0.88 -0.72 2.77
N LEU A 197 -0.08 -1.01 1.74
CA LEU A 197 -0.13 -0.29 0.47
C LEU A 197 -1.45 -0.51 -0.26
N VAL A 198 -1.95 -1.74 -0.28
CA VAL A 198 -3.25 -2.07 -0.87
C VAL A 198 -4.38 -1.31 -0.18
N ALA A 199 -4.41 -1.30 1.15
CA ALA A 199 -5.43 -0.57 1.93
C ALA A 199 -5.36 0.94 1.69
N SER A 200 -4.15 1.51 1.62
CA SER A 200 -3.94 2.93 1.31
C SER A 200 -4.46 3.30 -0.09
N ALA A 201 -4.17 2.48 -1.10
CA ALA A 201 -4.63 2.69 -2.47
C ALA A 201 -6.16 2.59 -2.59
N LEU A 202 -6.76 1.62 -1.91
CA LEU A 202 -8.23 1.48 -1.87
C LEU A 202 -8.89 2.66 -1.19
N LEU A 203 -8.32 3.16 -0.09
CA LEU A 203 -8.85 4.33 0.61
C LEU A 203 -8.87 5.56 -0.32
N ASP A 204 -7.78 5.82 -1.04
CA ASP A 204 -7.71 6.93 -2.01
C ASP A 204 -8.75 6.78 -3.14
N LYS A 205 -8.96 5.55 -3.63
CA LYS A 205 -10.00 5.27 -4.64
C LYS A 205 -11.41 5.51 -4.11
N GLU A 206 -11.70 5.04 -2.89
CA GLU A 206 -13.02 5.24 -2.26
C GLU A 206 -13.28 6.71 -1.91
N ASP A 207 -12.29 7.43 -1.41
CA ASP A 207 -12.42 8.87 -1.14
C ASP A 207 -12.72 9.65 -2.43
N LYS A 208 -12.07 9.30 -3.55
CA LYS A 208 -12.36 9.90 -4.87
C LYS A 208 -13.77 9.56 -5.36
N ARG A 209 -14.21 8.30 -5.21
CA ARG A 209 -15.55 7.85 -5.60
C ARG A 209 -16.63 8.59 -4.82
N LEU A 210 -16.48 8.70 -3.50
CA LEU A 210 -17.43 9.39 -2.63
C LEU A 210 -17.48 10.89 -2.90
N ALA A 211 -16.34 11.53 -3.14
CA ALA A 211 -16.29 12.94 -3.53
C ALA A 211 -17.01 13.20 -4.86
N GLY A 212 -16.89 12.30 -5.83
CA GLY A 212 -17.53 12.40 -7.14
C GLY A 212 -19.07 12.28 -7.11
N VAL A 213 -19.63 11.60 -6.11
CA VAL A 213 -21.10 11.46 -5.93
C VAL A 213 -21.69 12.40 -4.88
N GLY A 214 -20.90 13.33 -4.34
CA GLY A 214 -21.36 14.25 -3.29
C GLY A 214 -21.71 13.57 -1.94
N ALA A 215 -21.48 12.28 -1.83
CA ALA A 215 -21.78 11.49 -0.64
C ALA A 215 -20.59 11.55 0.34
N ARG A 216 -20.56 12.55 1.20
CA ARG A 216 -19.77 12.44 2.43
C ARG A 216 -20.62 11.70 3.44
N GLY A 217 -20.18 10.50 3.86
CA GLY A 217 -20.82 9.78 4.96
C GLY A 217 -20.86 10.62 6.24
N PRO A 218 -21.68 10.25 7.23
CA PRO A 218 -21.74 10.94 8.50
C PRO A 218 -20.33 11.00 9.10
N ALA A 219 -19.86 12.20 9.40
CA ALA A 219 -18.52 12.53 9.90
C ALA A 219 -17.35 12.56 8.88
N GLY A 220 -17.56 12.39 7.57
CA GLY A 220 -16.51 12.64 6.55
C GLY A 220 -15.29 11.71 6.63
N GLN A 221 -15.40 10.53 7.25
CA GLN A 221 -14.32 9.57 7.39
C GLN A 221 -14.67 8.27 6.68
N THR A 222 -14.01 8.02 5.56
CA THR A 222 -14.03 6.70 4.91
C THR A 222 -13.22 5.72 5.77
N ARG A 223 -13.74 4.51 5.95
CA ARG A 223 -13.03 3.38 6.60
C ARG A 223 -13.21 2.15 5.75
N LEU A 224 -12.16 1.34 5.69
CA LEU A 224 -12.21 0.04 4.99
C LEU A 224 -11.17 -0.93 5.53
N ALA A 225 -11.41 -2.22 5.25
CA ALA A 225 -10.41 -3.28 5.39
C ALA A 225 -10.08 -3.88 4.03
N ALA A 226 -8.80 -4.14 3.77
CA ALA A 226 -8.31 -4.82 2.59
C ALA A 226 -7.76 -6.20 2.99
N LEU A 227 -8.43 -7.27 2.58
CA LEU A 227 -8.03 -8.65 2.82
C LEU A 227 -7.31 -9.18 1.58
N SER A 228 -6.00 -9.38 1.68
CA SER A 228 -5.18 -9.98 0.62
C SER A 228 -5.10 -11.49 0.80
N LEU A 229 -5.55 -12.25 -0.18
CA LEU A 229 -5.58 -13.72 -0.17
C LEU A 229 -4.55 -14.29 -1.14
N GLY A 230 -3.68 -15.18 -0.66
CA GLY A 230 -2.66 -15.80 -1.51
C GLY A 230 -1.80 -16.82 -0.77
N HIS A 231 -0.52 -16.87 -1.13
CA HIS A 231 0.46 -17.70 -0.39
C HIS A 231 0.56 -17.33 1.07
N SER A 232 0.42 -16.05 1.37
CA SER A 232 0.24 -15.50 2.70
C SER A 232 -1.03 -14.67 2.70
N ILE A 233 -1.65 -14.58 3.86
CA ILE A 233 -2.84 -13.77 4.08
C ILE A 233 -2.40 -12.49 4.76
N GLY A 234 -2.94 -11.36 4.32
CA GLY A 234 -2.71 -10.07 4.95
C GLY A 234 -4.02 -9.32 5.14
N LEU A 235 -4.07 -8.45 6.12
CA LEU A 235 -5.17 -7.50 6.33
C LEU A 235 -4.57 -6.11 6.49
N GLY A 236 -5.06 -5.17 5.70
CA GLY A 236 -4.82 -3.74 5.89
C GLY A 236 -6.11 -3.07 6.35
N ILE A 237 -6.01 -2.16 7.30
CA ILE A 237 -7.13 -1.33 7.75
C ILE A 237 -6.77 0.11 7.46
N ALA A 238 -7.64 0.83 6.76
CA ALA A 238 -7.42 2.21 6.39
C ALA A 238 -8.59 3.09 6.79
N ARG A 239 -8.27 4.33 7.20
CA ARG A 239 -9.25 5.35 7.57
C ARG A 239 -8.79 6.71 7.07
N SER A 240 -9.67 7.46 6.41
CA SER A 240 -9.41 8.87 6.10
C SER A 240 -9.52 9.71 7.37
N ALA A 241 -8.58 10.63 7.58
CA ALA A 241 -8.61 11.55 8.72
C ALA A 241 -9.04 12.96 8.26
N THR A 242 -9.65 13.70 9.19
CA THR A 242 -10.17 15.09 8.95
C THR A 242 -9.10 16.08 8.49
N ALA A 243 -7.82 15.80 8.73
CA ALA A 243 -6.69 16.66 8.36
C ALA A 243 -6.01 16.26 7.03
N GLY A 244 -6.64 15.40 6.20
CA GLY A 244 -6.08 14.97 4.92
C GLY A 244 -4.98 13.91 5.00
N GLN A 245 -4.66 13.40 6.19
CA GLN A 245 -3.76 12.28 6.39
C GLN A 245 -4.56 10.99 6.58
N ALA A 246 -4.23 9.95 5.81
CA ALA A 246 -4.80 8.63 5.99
C ALA A 246 -4.11 7.91 7.16
N GLU A 247 -4.89 7.26 8.02
CA GLU A 247 -4.37 6.30 8.99
C GLU A 247 -4.49 4.91 8.38
N VAL A 248 -3.36 4.25 8.21
CA VAL A 248 -3.30 2.90 7.63
C VAL A 248 -2.49 2.00 8.54
N SER A 249 -2.98 0.80 8.78
CA SER A 249 -2.30 -0.22 9.59
C SER A 249 -2.40 -1.59 8.92
N ALA A 250 -1.42 -2.44 9.17
CA ALA A 250 -1.42 -3.84 8.73
C ALA A 250 -1.24 -4.74 9.96
N PRO A 251 -2.34 -5.08 10.65
CA PRO A 251 -2.29 -5.96 11.82
C PRO A 251 -1.82 -7.36 11.43
N ASN A 252 -1.24 -8.08 12.39
CA ASN A 252 -0.77 -9.45 12.19
C ASN A 252 -1.95 -10.46 12.14
N PHE A 253 -2.89 -10.22 11.23
CA PHE A 253 -4.15 -10.93 11.09
C PHE A 253 -3.97 -12.42 10.81
N SER A 254 -3.08 -12.76 9.87
CA SER A 254 -2.87 -14.14 9.44
C SER A 254 -2.36 -15.06 10.57
N HIS A 255 -1.70 -14.47 11.57
CA HIS A 255 -1.16 -15.21 12.71
C HIS A 255 -2.00 -15.07 13.99
N MET A 256 -3.19 -14.46 13.92
CA MET A 256 -4.18 -14.53 15.00
C MET A 256 -4.59 -15.99 15.22
N LEU A 257 -4.77 -16.37 16.49
CA LEU A 257 -5.18 -17.71 16.87
C LEU A 257 -6.62 -17.99 16.39
N HIS A 258 -6.77 -19.00 15.53
CA HIS A 258 -8.07 -19.52 15.08
C HIS A 258 -8.49 -20.75 15.89
N ALA A 259 -7.58 -21.71 16.03
CA ALA A 259 -7.85 -22.96 16.75
C ALA A 259 -6.67 -23.28 17.69
N PRO A 260 -6.86 -23.25 19.04
CA PRO A 260 -5.83 -23.67 19.98
C PRO A 260 -5.30 -25.07 19.65
N ASP A 261 -3.99 -25.27 19.78
CA ASP A 261 -3.28 -26.54 19.50
C ASP A 261 -3.51 -27.13 18.10
N GLY A 262 -4.04 -26.33 17.20
CA GLY A 262 -4.39 -26.71 15.84
C GLY A 262 -3.19 -26.91 14.90
N ALA A 263 -3.43 -26.68 13.62
CA ALA A 263 -2.46 -26.97 12.57
C ALA A 263 -1.21 -26.10 12.66
N LEU A 264 -0.05 -26.69 12.31
CA LEU A 264 1.24 -26.01 12.29
C LEU A 264 1.23 -24.92 11.20
N CYS A 265 1.63 -23.70 11.60
CA CYS A 265 1.79 -22.54 10.73
C CYS A 265 3.26 -22.36 10.31
N ARG A 266 3.50 -21.71 9.17
CA ARG A 266 4.86 -21.35 8.72
C ARG A 266 5.64 -20.46 9.70
N CYS A 267 4.94 -19.71 10.56
CA CYS A 267 5.59 -18.90 11.61
C CYS A 267 6.12 -19.74 12.79
N GLY A 268 5.89 -21.06 12.79
CA GLY A 268 6.27 -21.97 13.87
C GLY A 268 5.21 -22.15 14.96
N ALA A 269 4.21 -21.26 15.05
CA ALA A 269 3.09 -21.40 15.99
C ALA A 269 2.03 -22.38 15.47
N ARG A 270 1.10 -22.78 16.34
CA ARG A 270 -0.03 -23.61 15.98
C ARG A 270 -1.34 -22.82 15.98
N GLY A 271 -2.25 -23.19 15.10
CA GLY A 271 -3.62 -22.69 15.13
C GLY A 271 -3.84 -21.30 14.55
N CYS A 272 -2.86 -20.72 13.85
CA CYS A 272 -3.00 -19.43 13.18
C CYS A 272 -4.07 -19.49 12.06
N ILE A 273 -4.74 -18.38 11.76
CA ILE A 273 -5.65 -18.26 10.63
C ILE A 273 -5.00 -18.75 9.32
N GLU A 274 -3.75 -18.35 9.04
CA GLU A 274 -3.02 -18.76 7.84
C GLU A 274 -2.86 -20.27 7.73
N ALA A 275 -2.76 -20.98 8.87
CA ALA A 275 -2.67 -22.44 8.90
C ALA A 275 -3.97 -23.15 8.45
N TYR A 276 -5.06 -22.40 8.24
CA TYR A 276 -6.35 -22.91 7.74
C TYR A 276 -6.75 -22.27 6.41
N ALA A 277 -6.33 -21.06 6.14
CA ALA A 277 -6.78 -20.28 5.00
C ALA A 277 -5.71 -19.97 3.94
N GLY A 278 -4.42 -20.13 4.23
CA GLY A 278 -3.35 -20.00 3.24
C GLY A 278 -3.39 -21.11 2.19
N PHE A 279 -2.80 -20.89 1.02
CA PHE A 279 -2.78 -21.89 -0.05
C PHE A 279 -2.23 -23.25 0.37
N TYR A 280 -1.19 -23.28 1.20
CA TYR A 280 -0.66 -24.53 1.74
C TYR A 280 -1.66 -25.27 2.67
N ALA A 281 -2.53 -24.51 3.34
CA ALA A 281 -3.55 -25.08 4.21
C ALA A 281 -4.70 -25.68 3.38
N ILE A 282 -5.11 -25.02 2.30
CA ILE A 282 -6.09 -25.56 1.34
C ILE A 282 -5.56 -26.87 0.75
N LEU A 283 -4.29 -26.92 0.31
CA LEU A 283 -3.69 -28.16 -0.17
C LEU A 283 -3.68 -29.24 0.91
N ARG A 284 -3.21 -28.90 2.12
CA ARG A 284 -3.13 -29.83 3.24
C ARG A 284 -4.49 -30.48 3.51
N GLU A 285 -5.54 -29.68 3.61
CA GLU A 285 -6.90 -30.19 3.85
C GLU A 285 -7.40 -31.01 2.66
N ALA A 286 -7.20 -30.56 1.42
CA ALA A 286 -7.64 -31.24 0.21
C ALA A 286 -7.00 -32.63 0.01
N PHE A 287 -5.77 -32.82 0.46
CA PHE A 287 -5.04 -34.09 0.37
C PHE A 287 -4.98 -34.88 1.67
N GLY A 288 -5.64 -34.43 2.74
CA GLY A 288 -5.67 -35.11 4.02
C GLY A 288 -4.29 -35.21 4.70
N VAL A 289 -3.41 -34.22 4.46
CA VAL A 289 -2.07 -34.21 5.07
C VAL A 289 -2.19 -33.84 6.55
N PRO A 290 -1.50 -34.57 7.47
CA PRO A 290 -1.58 -34.32 8.90
C PRO A 290 -1.24 -32.87 9.29
N ALA A 291 -1.94 -32.37 10.31
CA ALA A 291 -1.86 -30.98 10.77
C ALA A 291 -0.49 -30.56 11.36
N ASP A 292 0.30 -31.54 11.81
CA ASP A 292 1.64 -31.37 12.39
C ASP A 292 2.77 -31.38 11.34
N LYS A 293 2.47 -31.74 10.09
CA LYS A 293 3.47 -31.72 9.02
C LYS A 293 3.90 -30.28 8.72
N PRO A 294 5.21 -30.04 8.51
CA PRO A 294 5.71 -28.73 8.11
C PRO A 294 4.99 -28.22 6.87
N PRO A 295 4.49 -26.97 6.89
CA PRO A 295 3.83 -26.40 5.73
C PRO A 295 4.81 -26.14 4.58
N ALA A 296 4.34 -26.28 3.35
CA ALA A 296 5.11 -25.94 2.16
C ALA A 296 5.49 -24.45 2.16
N ASN A 297 6.74 -24.14 1.84
CA ASN A 297 7.21 -22.76 1.74
C ASN A 297 6.56 -22.00 0.59
N PHE A 298 6.28 -22.70 -0.51
CA PHE A 298 5.65 -22.16 -1.71
C PHE A 298 4.63 -23.16 -2.27
N VAL A 299 3.50 -22.67 -2.74
CA VAL A 299 2.47 -23.45 -3.42
C VAL A 299 2.17 -22.75 -4.75
N PRO A 300 2.48 -23.36 -5.90
CA PRO A 300 2.13 -22.80 -7.19
C PRO A 300 0.62 -22.58 -7.32
N LEU A 301 0.21 -21.43 -7.82
CA LEU A 301 -1.22 -21.11 -8.01
C LEU A 301 -1.97 -22.18 -8.81
N PRO A 302 -1.41 -22.78 -9.90
CA PRO A 302 -2.06 -23.84 -10.63
C PRO A 302 -2.43 -25.08 -9.79
N GLU A 303 -1.71 -25.36 -8.70
CA GLU A 303 -2.09 -26.47 -7.81
C GLU A 303 -3.37 -26.17 -7.03
N VAL A 304 -3.54 -24.92 -6.59
CA VAL A 304 -4.78 -24.47 -5.94
C VAL A 304 -5.95 -24.44 -6.94
N GLU A 305 -5.69 -24.03 -8.17
CA GLU A 305 -6.67 -24.03 -9.28
C GLU A 305 -7.18 -25.43 -9.60
N LYS A 306 -6.32 -26.47 -9.55
CA LYS A 306 -6.74 -27.87 -9.69
C LYS A 306 -7.72 -28.27 -8.58
N ILE A 307 -7.44 -27.90 -7.32
CA ILE A 307 -8.33 -28.19 -6.19
C ILE A 307 -9.65 -27.41 -6.34
N ALA A 308 -9.58 -26.13 -6.74
CA ALA A 308 -10.78 -25.33 -7.01
C ALA A 308 -11.64 -25.94 -8.10
N SER A 309 -11.01 -26.44 -9.18
CA SER A 309 -11.72 -27.15 -10.24
C SER A 309 -12.38 -28.45 -9.75
N GLN A 310 -11.72 -29.17 -8.83
CA GLN A 310 -12.33 -30.36 -8.20
C GLN A 310 -13.52 -29.97 -7.30
N ALA A 311 -13.42 -28.87 -6.52
CA ALA A 311 -14.49 -28.38 -5.68
C ALA A 311 -15.73 -27.98 -6.52
N ARG A 312 -15.52 -27.24 -7.62
CA ARG A 312 -16.58 -26.84 -8.55
C ARG A 312 -17.27 -28.02 -9.24
N ARG A 313 -16.57 -29.18 -9.38
CA ARG A 313 -17.15 -30.45 -9.85
C ARG A 313 -17.76 -31.31 -8.75
N GLY A 314 -17.91 -30.81 -7.54
CA GLY A 314 -18.54 -31.51 -6.42
C GLY A 314 -17.62 -32.39 -5.57
N GLY A 315 -16.29 -32.25 -5.71
CA GLY A 315 -15.31 -32.99 -4.92
C GLY A 315 -15.39 -32.64 -3.43
N ARG A 316 -15.90 -33.54 -2.59
CA ARG A 316 -16.23 -33.26 -1.17
C ARG A 316 -15.03 -32.73 -0.37
N GLN A 317 -13.86 -33.32 -0.57
CA GLN A 317 -12.66 -32.92 0.18
C GLN A 317 -12.17 -31.52 -0.24
N ALA A 318 -12.25 -31.22 -1.53
CA ALA A 318 -11.89 -29.90 -2.04
C ALA A 318 -12.89 -28.82 -1.59
N ILE A 319 -14.20 -29.11 -1.59
CA ILE A 319 -15.24 -28.22 -1.05
C ILE A 319 -14.96 -27.93 0.42
N ARG A 320 -14.66 -28.97 1.20
CA ARG A 320 -14.35 -28.86 2.62
C ARG A 320 -13.12 -27.97 2.85
N ALA A 321 -12.07 -28.12 2.04
CA ALA A 321 -10.85 -27.34 2.16
C ALA A 321 -11.12 -25.84 2.00
N PHE A 322 -11.85 -25.43 0.97
CA PHE A 322 -12.22 -24.02 0.77
C PHE A 322 -13.19 -23.50 1.84
N ARG A 323 -14.19 -24.31 2.25
CA ARG A 323 -15.11 -23.92 3.31
C ARG A 323 -14.38 -23.68 4.64
N GLN A 324 -13.45 -24.56 5.03
CA GLN A 324 -12.64 -24.38 6.24
C GLN A 324 -11.75 -23.13 6.15
N ALA A 325 -11.17 -22.86 4.98
CA ALA A 325 -10.41 -21.65 4.74
C ALA A 325 -11.29 -20.41 4.91
N GLY A 326 -12.47 -20.39 4.31
CA GLY A 326 -13.44 -19.32 4.47
C GLY A 326 -13.85 -19.11 5.93
N LEU A 327 -14.14 -20.19 6.65
CA LEU A 327 -14.55 -20.15 8.06
C LEU A 327 -13.46 -19.51 8.95
N ALA A 328 -12.20 -19.88 8.72
CA ALA A 328 -11.06 -19.29 9.45
C ALA A 328 -10.93 -17.79 9.19
N LEU A 329 -11.10 -17.34 7.93
CA LEU A 329 -11.11 -15.93 7.56
C LEU A 329 -12.28 -15.18 8.20
N GLY A 330 -13.50 -15.72 8.15
CA GLY A 330 -14.69 -15.12 8.74
C GLY A 330 -14.57 -14.96 10.25
N ASN A 331 -14.09 -15.98 10.96
CA ASN A 331 -13.81 -15.92 12.39
C ASN A 331 -12.75 -14.85 12.74
N GLY A 332 -11.71 -14.71 11.91
CA GLY A 332 -10.71 -13.67 12.07
C GLY A 332 -11.27 -12.28 11.87
N LEU A 333 -12.01 -12.07 10.78
CA LEU A 333 -12.63 -10.78 10.45
C LEU A 333 -13.68 -10.37 11.48
N SER A 334 -14.43 -11.32 12.04
CA SER A 334 -15.41 -11.03 13.10
C SER A 334 -14.76 -10.44 14.36
N ARG A 335 -13.54 -10.88 14.70
CA ARG A 335 -12.74 -10.31 15.80
C ARG A 335 -12.27 -8.89 15.47
N VAL A 336 -11.84 -8.66 14.22
CA VAL A 336 -11.47 -7.32 13.74
C VAL A 336 -12.67 -6.37 13.81
N ILE A 337 -13.84 -6.81 13.36
CA ILE A 337 -15.09 -6.04 13.47
C ILE A 337 -15.45 -5.75 14.92
N SER A 338 -15.25 -6.70 15.83
CA SER A 338 -15.51 -6.50 17.27
C SER A 338 -14.60 -5.45 17.89
N LEU A 339 -13.36 -5.30 17.40
CA LEU A 339 -12.38 -4.32 17.91
C LEU A 339 -12.50 -2.96 17.24
N HIS A 340 -12.76 -2.92 15.94
CA HIS A 340 -12.70 -1.71 15.13
C HIS A 340 -14.08 -1.21 14.66
N GLY A 341 -15.16 -1.97 14.88
CA GLY A 341 -16.48 -1.72 14.30
C GLY A 341 -16.60 -2.24 12.87
N SER A 342 -17.84 -2.30 12.36
CA SER A 342 -18.12 -2.73 10.99
C SER A 342 -17.59 -1.72 9.97
N MET A 343 -17.01 -2.23 8.87
CA MET A 343 -16.48 -1.45 7.76
C MET A 343 -16.53 -2.27 6.47
N PRO A 344 -16.60 -1.65 5.29
CA PRO A 344 -16.48 -2.36 4.01
C PRO A 344 -15.17 -3.17 3.94
N ILE A 345 -15.25 -4.38 3.40
CA ILE A 345 -14.12 -5.30 3.24
C ILE A 345 -13.86 -5.51 1.76
N PHE A 346 -12.64 -5.20 1.31
CA PHE A 346 -12.19 -5.44 -0.04
C PHE A 346 -11.32 -6.69 -0.06
N VAL A 347 -11.70 -7.68 -0.86
CA VAL A 347 -10.97 -8.95 -1.01
C VAL A 347 -10.13 -8.88 -2.27
N ALA A 348 -8.81 -8.98 -2.11
CA ALA A 348 -7.82 -8.88 -3.17
C ALA A 348 -6.86 -10.08 -3.15
N GLY A 349 -5.89 -10.10 -4.06
CA GLY A 349 -4.87 -11.14 -4.15
C GLY A 349 -5.25 -12.30 -5.05
N ALA A 350 -4.27 -13.16 -5.31
CA ALA A 350 -4.45 -14.32 -6.20
C ALA A 350 -5.55 -15.29 -5.73
N GLY A 351 -5.84 -15.32 -4.43
CA GLY A 351 -6.90 -16.15 -3.84
C GLY A 351 -8.31 -15.60 -4.06
N ALA A 352 -8.45 -14.34 -4.44
CA ALA A 352 -9.75 -13.71 -4.69
C ALA A 352 -10.52 -14.37 -5.86
N GLN A 353 -9.82 -14.99 -6.81
CA GLN A 353 -10.43 -15.77 -7.89
C GLN A 353 -11.21 -17.02 -7.41
N PHE A 354 -11.00 -17.43 -6.15
CA PHE A 354 -11.71 -18.56 -5.53
C PHE A 354 -12.81 -18.10 -4.58
N TRP A 355 -13.24 -16.85 -4.72
CA TRP A 355 -14.25 -16.25 -3.84
C TRP A 355 -15.56 -17.07 -3.79
N ASP A 356 -15.99 -17.60 -4.93
CA ASP A 356 -17.16 -18.49 -5.05
C ASP A 356 -17.10 -19.71 -4.12
N LEU A 357 -15.91 -20.20 -3.80
CA LEU A 357 -15.69 -21.35 -2.92
C LEU A 357 -15.43 -20.94 -1.46
N LEU A 358 -14.92 -19.75 -1.23
CA LEU A 358 -14.56 -19.24 0.11
C LEU A 358 -15.71 -18.55 0.83
N GLN A 359 -16.57 -17.83 0.07
CA GLN A 359 -17.59 -16.92 0.64
C GLN A 359 -18.53 -17.60 1.61
N GLY A 360 -18.99 -18.84 1.34
CA GLY A 360 -19.93 -19.55 2.21
C GLY A 360 -19.37 -19.78 3.61
N GLY A 361 -18.14 -20.28 3.71
CA GLY A 361 -17.46 -20.46 4.99
C GLY A 361 -17.14 -19.13 5.68
N LEU A 362 -16.77 -18.11 4.91
CA LEU A 362 -16.46 -16.79 5.45
C LEU A 362 -17.70 -16.14 6.08
N MET A 363 -18.84 -16.20 5.40
CA MET A 363 -20.11 -15.70 5.96
C MET A 363 -20.51 -16.45 7.22
N GLU A 364 -20.41 -17.78 7.23
CA GLU A 364 -20.65 -18.60 8.41
C GLU A 364 -19.78 -18.16 9.61
N GLY A 365 -18.49 -17.90 9.38
CA GLY A 365 -17.58 -17.42 10.40
C GLY A 365 -17.92 -16.00 10.90
N LEU A 366 -18.34 -15.10 10.02
CA LEU A 366 -18.81 -13.77 10.38
C LEU A 366 -20.11 -13.82 11.22
N GLU A 367 -21.11 -14.57 10.78
CA GLU A 367 -22.42 -14.68 11.42
C GLU A 367 -22.35 -15.34 12.80
N SER A 368 -21.32 -16.13 13.08
CA SER A 368 -21.09 -16.69 14.41
C SER A 368 -20.79 -15.62 15.48
N SER A 369 -20.37 -14.42 15.08
CA SER A 369 -20.00 -13.33 15.97
C SER A 369 -21.21 -12.53 16.48
N HIS A 370 -21.23 -12.24 17.79
CA HIS A 370 -22.24 -11.37 18.39
C HIS A 370 -22.24 -9.96 17.78
N ALA A 371 -21.06 -9.37 17.56
CA ALA A 371 -20.93 -8.03 16.98
C ALA A 371 -21.51 -7.95 15.56
N VAL A 372 -21.28 -8.98 14.73
CA VAL A 372 -21.82 -9.04 13.38
C VAL A 372 -23.33 -9.26 13.39
N ARG A 373 -23.84 -10.12 14.28
CA ARG A 373 -25.29 -10.33 14.41
C ARG A 373 -26.05 -9.07 14.84
N LEU A 374 -25.43 -8.20 15.64
CA LEU A 374 -26.05 -6.93 16.03
C LEU A 374 -25.89 -5.84 14.97
N GLY A 375 -24.70 -5.72 14.37
CA GLY A 375 -24.34 -4.64 13.45
C GLY A 375 -24.65 -4.93 11.99
N GLY A 376 -25.04 -6.16 11.64
CA GLY A 376 -25.19 -6.62 10.27
C GLY A 376 -23.86 -7.08 9.64
N LEU A 377 -23.98 -7.80 8.53
CA LEU A 377 -22.84 -8.22 7.72
C LEU A 377 -22.16 -7.01 7.06
N PRO A 378 -20.83 -6.96 7.02
CA PRO A 378 -20.13 -5.92 6.28
C PRO A 378 -20.36 -6.09 4.76
N GLU A 379 -20.30 -4.98 4.03
CA GLU A 379 -20.22 -5.03 2.58
C GLU A 379 -18.87 -5.66 2.17
N ILE A 380 -18.89 -6.64 1.27
CA ILE A 380 -17.69 -7.32 0.78
C ILE A 380 -17.60 -7.16 -0.73
N THR A 381 -16.50 -6.57 -1.19
CA THR A 381 -16.21 -6.33 -2.60
C THR A 381 -14.95 -7.07 -3.01
N VAL A 382 -15.02 -7.86 -4.09
CA VAL A 382 -13.84 -8.53 -4.66
C VAL A 382 -13.14 -7.62 -5.67
N VAL A 383 -11.84 -7.41 -5.47
CA VAL A 383 -10.99 -6.57 -6.32
C VAL A 383 -9.89 -7.45 -6.95
N PRO A 384 -9.99 -7.76 -8.26
CA PRO A 384 -9.09 -8.74 -8.90
C PRO A 384 -7.66 -8.21 -9.10
N GLU A 385 -7.45 -6.89 -9.18
CA GLU A 385 -6.19 -6.28 -9.61
C GLU A 385 -5.32 -5.80 -8.44
N GLU A 386 -4.93 -6.70 -7.53
CA GLU A 386 -4.08 -6.35 -6.38
C GLU A 386 -2.74 -5.73 -6.79
N ALA A 387 -2.13 -6.22 -7.87
CA ALA A 387 -0.83 -5.72 -8.33
C ALA A 387 -0.87 -4.23 -8.70
N ALA A 388 -1.97 -3.74 -9.28
CA ALA A 388 -2.16 -2.32 -9.55
C ALA A 388 -2.31 -1.52 -8.25
N LEU A 389 -3.06 -2.05 -7.28
CA LEU A 389 -3.22 -1.42 -5.96
C LEU A 389 -1.91 -1.32 -5.20
N VAL A 390 -1.04 -2.33 -5.28
CA VAL A 390 0.30 -2.28 -4.67
C VAL A 390 1.13 -1.15 -5.26
N ILE A 391 1.12 -0.98 -6.59
CA ILE A 391 1.83 0.12 -7.26
C ILE A 391 1.23 1.48 -6.87
N ASP A 392 -0.10 1.63 -6.91
CA ASP A 392 -0.78 2.85 -6.48
C ASP A 392 -0.43 3.21 -5.03
N GLY A 393 -0.38 2.21 -4.14
CA GLY A 393 0.02 2.41 -2.74
C GLY A 393 1.48 2.82 -2.60
N HIS A 394 2.40 2.22 -3.36
CA HIS A 394 3.80 2.65 -3.41
C HIS A 394 3.92 4.11 -3.83
N LEU A 395 3.20 4.51 -4.88
CA LEU A 395 3.22 5.88 -5.38
C LEU A 395 2.67 6.86 -4.34
N ALA A 396 1.52 6.57 -3.73
CA ALA A 396 0.93 7.42 -2.70
C ALA A 396 1.87 7.61 -1.51
N PHE A 397 2.48 6.52 -1.02
CA PHE A 397 3.43 6.55 0.09
C PHE A 397 4.70 7.33 -0.25
N ALA A 398 5.36 7.00 -1.38
CA ALA A 398 6.63 7.62 -1.77
C ALA A 398 6.47 9.11 -2.07
N PHE A 399 5.40 9.49 -2.80
CA PHE A 399 5.14 10.89 -3.08
C PHE A 399 4.79 11.68 -1.82
N GLY A 400 4.02 11.11 -0.90
CA GLY A 400 3.75 11.75 0.39
C GLY A 400 5.04 12.08 1.15
N ALA A 401 5.99 11.15 1.16
CA ALA A 401 7.28 11.36 1.80
C ALA A 401 8.15 12.41 1.07
N ILE A 402 8.23 12.36 -0.26
CA ILE A 402 9.01 13.32 -1.05
C ILE A 402 8.40 14.72 -0.98
N ASP A 403 7.08 14.84 -1.06
CA ASP A 403 6.40 16.14 -1.02
C ASP A 403 6.59 16.82 0.35
N GLN A 404 6.68 16.05 1.45
CA GLN A 404 7.07 16.56 2.77
C GLN A 404 8.52 17.08 2.78
N ASP A 405 9.46 16.32 2.21
CA ASP A 405 10.88 16.73 2.14
C ASP A 405 11.04 18.00 1.29
N VAL A 406 10.36 18.08 0.14
CA VAL A 406 10.33 19.26 -0.74
C VAL A 406 9.74 20.47 -0.02
N ALA A 407 8.62 20.28 0.70
CA ALA A 407 7.97 21.35 1.44
C ALA A 407 8.88 21.90 2.56
N ALA A 408 9.58 21.03 3.28
CA ALA A 408 10.51 21.42 4.33
C ALA A 408 11.69 22.25 3.76
N GLN A 409 12.28 21.82 2.62
CA GLN A 409 13.37 22.52 1.96
C GLN A 409 12.93 23.89 1.39
N SER A 410 11.75 23.97 0.80
CA SER A 410 11.19 25.22 0.24
C SER A 410 10.89 26.23 1.33
N SER A 411 10.57 25.79 2.55
CA SER A 411 10.29 26.69 3.69
C SER A 411 11.55 27.24 4.36
N ALA A 412 12.66 26.49 4.30
CA ALA A 412 13.95 26.86 4.93
C ALA A 412 14.76 27.92 4.16
N GLY A 413 14.17 28.54 3.10
CA GLY A 413 14.79 29.61 2.32
C GLY A 413 15.93 29.14 1.39
N GLY A 414 15.59 28.78 0.18
CA GLY A 414 16.40 28.92 -1.04
C GLY A 414 17.84 28.39 -1.08
N ARG A 415 18.17 27.29 -0.39
CA ARG A 415 19.37 26.53 -0.72
C ARG A 415 19.02 25.42 -1.70
N LYS A 416 19.55 25.52 -2.94
CA LYS A 416 19.63 24.37 -3.85
C LYS A 416 20.07 23.15 -3.06
N PRO A 417 19.53 21.95 -3.34
CA PRO A 417 20.13 20.74 -2.81
C PRO A 417 21.59 20.74 -3.25
N SER A 418 22.48 21.06 -2.32
CA SER A 418 23.91 20.95 -2.57
C SER A 418 24.19 19.46 -2.73
N ALA A 419 24.60 19.07 -3.94
CA ALA A 419 25.50 17.94 -4.07
C ALA A 419 26.61 18.17 -3.02
N ARG A 420 26.57 17.47 -1.91
CA ARG A 420 27.69 17.45 -0.98
C ARG A 420 28.82 16.76 -1.73
N SER A 421 29.74 17.59 -2.27
CA SER A 421 31.11 17.19 -2.54
C SER A 421 31.70 16.73 -1.21
N VAL A 422 32.05 15.48 -1.10
CA VAL A 422 33.23 14.74 -0.70
C VAL A 422 32.85 13.29 -0.53
#